data_4eb04253cc75e02c63b147fe09b4ecfe
#
_entry.id   4eb04253cc75e02c63b147fe09b4ecfe
#
_cell.length_a   1.000
_cell.length_b   1.000
_cell.length_c   1.000
_cell.angle_alpha   90.00
_cell.angle_beta   90.00
_cell.angle_gamma   90.00
#
_symmetry.space_group_name_H-M   'P 1'
#
loop_
_entity.id
_entity.type
_entity.pdbx_description
1 polymer ?
#
loop_
_entity_poly.entity_id
_entity_poly.type
_entity_poly.pdbx_seq_one_letter_code
_entity_poly.pdbx_strand_id
1 'polypeptide(L)'
;MNAITPRITIDGDDMDFIEGQYESPGNLGSASLTFHLPLSYAGDKKLWNKEVLFYFNKQDSSPMFRGWIRRTKVDLNQVEVFAQDALSYAVKDGGTSIAQLHLSEQDNLDGLSASAAIKEAIKRCKLTDKLGILGNTSPVVSSVRPPYRGTIQLLELIKSLLSKAVLNTSTIPRPNIARLIDNGNKSLLLIELQADLDNGPVVHTYTELNNILNINIVNRRLPSVVIVNGKGGVAGTFSHDTAISAFDRNYLTVTNDSLESPAECLDFAQKLFKANEAVQYEYGIETLEGAYLVENDVIRVETDDPKFAGNFRVIGKKVNFSPSSFSIGLNINRKPPTLAEYISSRDN
;
A
#
# COMPACT_ATOMS: atom_id res chain seq x y z
N MET A 1 -22.91 -14.79 17.30
CA MET A 1 -22.30 -13.75 16.41
C MET A 1 -23.40 -12.76 16.05
N ASN A 2 -23.18 -11.48 16.30
CA ASN A 2 -24.09 -10.46 15.74
C ASN A 2 -23.91 -10.46 14.22
N ALA A 3 -25.01 -10.47 13.48
CA ALA A 3 -24.97 -10.42 12.03
C ALA A 3 -24.23 -9.14 11.59
N ILE A 4 -23.18 -9.30 10.82
CA ILE A 4 -22.45 -8.16 10.24
C ILE A 4 -23.36 -7.56 9.16
N THR A 5 -23.58 -6.26 9.26
CA THR A 5 -24.44 -5.51 8.33
C THR A 5 -23.64 -4.36 7.75
N PRO A 6 -23.04 -4.52 6.57
CA PRO A 6 -22.30 -3.47 5.90
C PRO A 6 -23.16 -2.24 5.62
N ARG A 7 -22.54 -1.05 5.66
CA ARG A 7 -23.19 0.24 5.36
C ARG A 7 -22.32 1.06 4.43
N ILE A 8 -22.95 1.67 3.44
CA ILE A 8 -22.32 2.64 2.55
C ILE A 8 -23.08 3.96 2.67
N THR A 9 -22.34 5.07 2.78
CA THR A 9 -22.92 6.41 2.66
C THR A 9 -22.27 7.18 1.53
N ILE A 10 -23.06 8.03 0.86
CA ILE A 10 -22.59 8.98 -0.16
C ILE A 10 -23.00 10.38 0.32
N ASP A 11 -22.03 11.27 0.52
CA ASP A 11 -22.23 12.62 1.09
C ASP A 11 -23.04 12.62 2.40
N GLY A 12 -22.94 11.55 3.20
CA GLY A 12 -23.65 11.38 4.45
C GLY A 12 -25.00 10.65 4.38
N ASP A 13 -25.54 10.45 3.18
CA ASP A 13 -26.80 9.72 2.98
C ASP A 13 -26.54 8.21 2.89
N ASP A 14 -27.31 7.42 3.65
CA ASP A 14 -27.26 5.96 3.58
C ASP A 14 -27.75 5.46 2.22
N MET A 15 -27.01 4.53 1.62
CA MET A 15 -27.30 3.97 0.30
C MET A 15 -27.74 2.53 0.40
N ASP A 16 -28.82 2.20 -0.30
CA ASP A 16 -29.14 0.81 -0.60
C ASP A 16 -28.19 0.31 -1.68
N PHE A 17 -27.55 -0.81 -1.44
CA PHE A 17 -26.62 -1.44 -2.38
C PHE A 17 -26.94 -2.94 -2.57
N ILE A 18 -26.49 -3.50 -3.68
CA ILE A 18 -26.70 -4.91 -4.02
C ILE A 18 -25.54 -5.75 -3.50
N GLU A 19 -24.34 -5.36 -3.87
CA GLU A 19 -23.08 -6.02 -3.49
C GLU A 19 -21.92 -5.04 -3.67
N GLY A 20 -20.76 -5.39 -3.14
CA GLY A 20 -19.56 -4.58 -3.33
C GLY A 20 -18.29 -5.30 -2.95
N GLN A 21 -17.18 -4.63 -3.27
CA GLN A 21 -15.83 -5.07 -2.98
C GLN A 21 -15.01 -3.89 -2.52
N TYR A 22 -14.41 -4.03 -1.36
CA TYR A 22 -13.34 -3.14 -0.88
C TYR A 22 -12.00 -3.83 -1.08
N GLU A 23 -11.00 -3.09 -1.54
CA GLU A 23 -9.65 -3.58 -1.70
C GLU A 23 -8.63 -2.53 -1.21
N SER A 24 -7.75 -2.96 -0.30
CA SER A 24 -6.58 -2.21 0.13
C SER A 24 -5.34 -2.98 -0.29
N PRO A 25 -4.61 -2.52 -1.32
CA PRO A 25 -3.46 -3.25 -1.83
C PRO A 25 -2.23 -3.16 -0.91
N GLY A 26 -2.29 -2.32 0.13
CA GLY A 26 -1.18 -2.08 1.03
C GLY A 26 -0.04 -1.26 0.40
N ASN A 27 1.01 -1.04 1.17
CA ASN A 27 2.26 -0.40 0.73
C ASN A 27 2.06 0.96 0.02
N LEU A 28 1.23 1.83 0.60
CA LEU A 28 0.81 3.10 0.00
C LEU A 28 0.14 2.93 -1.38
N GLY A 29 -0.45 1.78 -1.66
CA GLY A 29 -1.38 1.63 -2.76
C GLY A 29 -2.69 2.33 -2.44
N SER A 30 -3.31 2.95 -3.44
CA SER A 30 -4.63 3.56 -3.26
C SER A 30 -5.69 2.48 -3.06
N ALA A 31 -6.40 2.52 -1.93
CA ALA A 31 -7.52 1.63 -1.71
C ALA A 31 -8.71 1.99 -2.60
N SER A 32 -9.48 0.99 -2.96
CA SER A 32 -10.66 1.13 -3.82
C SER A 32 -11.89 0.48 -3.23
N LEU A 33 -13.04 1.03 -3.56
CA LEU A 33 -14.35 0.49 -3.25
C LEU A 33 -15.17 0.46 -4.52
N THR A 34 -15.58 -0.75 -4.94
CA THR A 34 -16.54 -0.95 -6.04
C THR A 34 -17.83 -1.47 -5.45
N PHE A 35 -18.96 -0.90 -5.81
CA PHE A 35 -20.26 -1.39 -5.36
C PHE A 35 -21.33 -1.13 -6.38
N HIS A 36 -22.42 -1.89 -6.27
CA HIS A 36 -23.55 -1.81 -7.19
C HIS A 36 -24.79 -1.24 -6.49
N LEU A 37 -25.34 -0.20 -7.07
CA LEU A 37 -26.59 0.42 -6.64
C LEU A 37 -27.76 -0.07 -7.52
N PRO A 38 -29.00 -0.08 -7.01
CA PRO A 38 -30.18 -0.29 -7.81
C PRO A 38 -30.26 0.69 -9.00
N LEU A 39 -30.91 0.27 -10.09
CA LEU A 39 -31.04 1.07 -11.32
C LEU A 39 -31.76 2.41 -11.10
N SER A 40 -32.52 2.56 -10.01
CA SER A 40 -33.15 3.84 -9.64
C SER A 40 -32.16 4.99 -9.50
N TYR A 41 -30.88 4.69 -9.26
CA TYR A 41 -29.80 5.70 -9.20
C TYR A 41 -29.16 6.02 -10.55
N ALA A 42 -29.57 5.37 -11.66
CA ALA A 42 -28.93 5.54 -12.98
C ALA A 42 -29.00 6.95 -13.57
N GLY A 43 -29.98 7.75 -13.16
CA GLY A 43 -30.15 9.15 -13.60
C GLY A 43 -29.38 10.17 -12.78
N ASP A 44 -28.74 9.77 -11.70
CA ASP A 44 -28.10 10.72 -10.78
C ASP A 44 -26.69 11.11 -11.23
N LYS A 45 -26.62 12.13 -12.12
CA LYS A 45 -25.35 12.73 -12.57
C LYS A 45 -24.55 13.40 -11.43
N LYS A 46 -25.10 13.46 -10.22
CA LYS A 46 -24.47 14.11 -9.06
C LYS A 46 -23.55 13.19 -8.28
N LEU A 47 -23.40 11.92 -8.67
CA LEU A 47 -22.53 10.98 -7.93
C LEU A 47 -21.03 11.26 -8.12
N TRP A 48 -20.63 11.87 -9.23
CA TRP A 48 -19.22 12.13 -9.51
C TRP A 48 -18.53 12.98 -8.43
N ASN A 49 -17.34 12.52 -7.99
CA ASN A 49 -16.51 13.20 -7.01
C ASN A 49 -17.14 13.40 -5.62
N LYS A 50 -18.26 12.73 -5.33
CA LYS A 50 -18.87 12.73 -4.01
C LYS A 50 -18.07 11.83 -3.07
N GLU A 51 -18.08 12.18 -1.78
CA GLU A 51 -17.47 11.38 -0.73
C GLU A 51 -18.27 10.09 -0.50
N VAL A 52 -17.54 8.99 -0.35
CA VAL A 52 -18.09 7.68 0.01
C VAL A 52 -17.43 7.19 1.27
N LEU A 53 -18.24 6.76 2.23
CA LEU A 53 -17.80 6.05 3.42
C LEU A 53 -18.35 4.64 3.39
N PHE A 54 -17.47 3.67 3.68
CA PHE A 54 -17.87 2.27 3.83
C PHE A 54 -17.58 1.82 5.27
N TYR A 55 -18.59 1.28 5.92
CA TYR A 55 -18.54 0.71 7.26
C TYR A 55 -18.75 -0.77 7.16
N PHE A 56 -17.90 -1.54 7.83
CA PHE A 56 -18.03 -2.98 7.85
C PHE A 56 -19.26 -3.43 8.62
N ASN A 57 -19.58 -2.73 9.70
CA ASN A 57 -20.84 -2.92 10.41
C ASN A 57 -21.59 -1.58 10.51
N LYS A 58 -22.90 -1.62 10.35
CA LYS A 58 -23.79 -0.46 10.43
C LYS A 58 -23.64 0.35 11.73
N GLN A 59 -23.19 -0.29 12.80
CA GLN A 59 -22.98 0.32 14.11
C GLN A 59 -21.57 0.91 14.30
N ASP A 60 -20.66 0.71 13.35
CA ASP A 60 -19.30 1.23 13.48
C ASP A 60 -19.33 2.77 13.45
N SER A 61 -18.56 3.38 14.37
CA SER A 61 -18.41 4.83 14.45
C SER A 61 -17.37 5.35 13.45
N SER A 62 -16.44 4.51 13.03
CA SER A 62 -15.37 4.85 12.08
C SER A 62 -15.51 4.03 10.81
N PRO A 63 -15.43 4.66 9.61
CA PRO A 63 -15.49 3.93 8.37
C PRO A 63 -14.21 3.12 8.16
N MET A 64 -14.36 1.95 7.54
CA MET A 64 -13.26 1.15 7.04
C MET A 64 -12.60 1.80 5.82
N PHE A 65 -13.38 2.54 5.03
CA PHE A 65 -12.92 3.23 3.84
C PHE A 65 -13.56 4.60 3.74
N ARG A 66 -12.74 5.59 3.41
CA ARG A 66 -13.15 6.93 2.98
C ARG A 66 -12.54 7.20 1.60
N GLY A 67 -13.38 7.56 0.65
CA GLY A 67 -12.92 7.86 -0.69
C GLY A 67 -13.89 8.73 -1.48
N TRP A 68 -13.59 8.91 -2.75
CA TRP A 68 -14.39 9.73 -3.67
C TRP A 68 -14.72 8.96 -4.92
N ILE A 69 -15.94 9.12 -5.40
CA ILE A 69 -16.41 8.46 -6.62
C ILE A 69 -15.61 8.98 -7.83
N ARG A 70 -14.99 8.02 -8.55
CA ARG A 70 -14.16 8.27 -9.74
C ARG A 70 -14.83 7.84 -11.02
N ARG A 71 -15.71 6.88 -10.95
CA ARG A 71 -16.40 6.34 -12.11
C ARG A 71 -17.76 5.79 -11.70
N THR A 72 -18.72 5.99 -12.58
CA THR A 72 -19.99 5.28 -12.55
C THR A 72 -20.26 4.65 -13.92
N LYS A 73 -20.80 3.45 -13.92
CA LYS A 73 -21.19 2.73 -15.14
C LYS A 73 -22.61 2.20 -14.94
N VAL A 74 -23.49 2.53 -15.86
CA VAL A 74 -24.86 2.03 -15.85
C VAL A 74 -24.93 0.79 -16.71
N ASP A 75 -25.36 -0.32 -16.12
CA ASP A 75 -25.67 -1.56 -16.78
C ASP A 75 -27.21 -1.78 -16.81
N LEU A 76 -27.66 -2.86 -17.44
CA LEU A 76 -29.10 -3.12 -17.63
C LEU A 76 -29.92 -3.15 -16.34
N ASN A 77 -29.33 -3.59 -15.22
CA ASN A 77 -30.05 -3.84 -13.97
C ASN A 77 -29.48 -3.06 -12.76
N GLN A 78 -28.35 -2.38 -12.93
CA GLN A 78 -27.65 -1.76 -11.81
C GLN A 78 -26.71 -0.65 -12.24
N VAL A 79 -26.24 0.12 -11.25
CA VAL A 79 -25.22 1.16 -11.43
C VAL A 79 -23.97 0.73 -10.68
N GLU A 80 -22.89 0.41 -11.39
CA GLU A 80 -21.57 0.21 -10.80
C GLU A 80 -20.99 1.57 -10.39
N VAL A 81 -20.56 1.67 -9.16
CA VAL A 81 -19.85 2.83 -8.60
C VAL A 81 -18.46 2.41 -8.21
N PHE A 82 -17.46 3.14 -8.69
CA PHE A 82 -16.07 2.96 -8.33
C PHE A 82 -15.55 4.19 -7.60
N ALA A 83 -15.07 4.00 -6.38
CA ALA A 83 -14.48 5.04 -5.53
C ALA A 83 -13.04 4.68 -5.14
N GLN A 84 -12.23 5.70 -4.93
CA GLN A 84 -10.85 5.57 -4.48
C GLN A 84 -10.58 6.49 -3.29
N ASP A 85 -9.62 6.12 -2.44
CA ASP A 85 -9.21 6.88 -1.27
C ASP A 85 -8.41 8.15 -1.62
N ALA A 86 -7.96 8.86 -0.57
CA ALA A 86 -7.21 10.10 -0.71
C ALA A 86 -5.86 9.94 -1.43
N LEU A 87 -5.23 8.75 -1.39
CA LEU A 87 -3.98 8.50 -2.10
C LEU A 87 -4.16 8.53 -3.62
N SER A 88 -5.37 8.26 -4.13
CA SER A 88 -5.66 8.37 -5.57
C SER A 88 -5.39 9.77 -6.13
N TYR A 89 -5.52 10.80 -5.30
CA TYR A 89 -5.17 12.17 -5.70
C TYR A 89 -3.67 12.39 -5.81
N ALA A 90 -2.87 11.55 -5.15
CA ALA A 90 -1.41 11.58 -5.18
C ALA A 90 -0.80 10.68 -6.27
N VAL A 91 -1.62 9.85 -6.93
CA VAL A 91 -1.24 8.88 -7.98
C VAL A 91 -1.77 9.35 -9.33
N LYS A 92 -1.10 8.92 -10.40
CA LYS A 92 -1.57 9.14 -11.78
C LYS A 92 -2.75 8.21 -12.07
N ASP A 93 -3.95 8.77 -12.17
CA ASP A 93 -5.11 8.05 -12.66
C ASP A 93 -5.44 8.54 -14.09
N GLY A 94 -5.24 7.68 -15.07
CA GLY A 94 -5.82 7.72 -16.41
C GLY A 94 -5.81 9.04 -17.18
N GLY A 95 -4.98 10.04 -16.82
CA GLY A 95 -4.86 11.31 -17.55
C GLY A 95 -5.51 12.54 -16.91
N THR A 96 -6.14 12.40 -15.76
CA THR A 96 -6.60 13.55 -14.97
C THR A 96 -5.49 14.11 -14.07
N SER A 97 -5.60 15.39 -13.71
CA SER A 97 -4.56 16.17 -13.03
C SER A 97 -3.93 15.44 -11.84
N ILE A 98 -2.66 15.13 -11.98
CA ILE A 98 -1.82 14.46 -11.00
C ILE A 98 -1.39 15.50 -9.98
N ALA A 99 -1.36 15.12 -8.70
CA ALA A 99 -0.65 15.91 -7.71
C ALA A 99 0.85 15.85 -8.00
N GLN A 100 1.37 16.88 -8.62
CA GLN A 100 2.79 17.05 -8.93
C GLN A 100 3.35 18.26 -8.22
N LEU A 101 4.62 18.14 -7.80
CA LEU A 101 5.39 19.24 -7.29
C LEU A 101 6.58 19.48 -8.21
N HIS A 102 6.89 20.75 -8.42
CA HIS A 102 8.17 21.12 -8.99
C HIS A 102 9.12 21.48 -7.86
N LEU A 103 10.22 20.72 -7.75
CA LEU A 103 11.26 20.93 -6.74
C LEU A 103 12.42 21.72 -7.36
N SER A 104 12.72 22.87 -6.81
CA SER A 104 13.86 23.69 -7.21
C SER A 104 15.19 23.15 -6.63
N GLU A 105 16.32 23.64 -7.10
CA GLU A 105 17.63 23.23 -6.56
C GLU A 105 17.80 23.59 -5.08
N GLN A 106 17.18 24.68 -4.64
CA GLN A 106 17.10 25.10 -3.25
C GLN A 106 15.62 25.10 -2.86
N ASP A 107 15.10 23.95 -2.52
CA ASP A 107 13.69 23.81 -2.16
C ASP A 107 13.51 23.96 -0.64
N ASN A 108 12.39 24.57 -0.22
CA ASN A 108 12.07 24.74 1.20
C ASN A 108 11.68 23.41 1.87
N LEU A 109 11.60 22.28 1.15
CA LEU A 109 11.53 20.96 1.75
C LEU A 109 12.88 20.49 2.29
N ASP A 110 13.97 21.08 1.83
CA ASP A 110 15.31 20.74 2.29
C ASP A 110 15.49 21.16 3.76
N GLY A 111 16.09 20.28 4.53
CA GLY A 111 16.32 20.53 5.96
C GLY A 111 15.12 20.24 6.86
N LEU A 112 13.97 19.85 6.31
CA LEU A 112 12.82 19.41 7.08
C LEU A 112 12.92 17.93 7.47
N SER A 113 12.23 17.52 8.55
CA SER A 113 11.97 16.10 8.77
C SER A 113 11.07 15.56 7.66
N ALA A 114 11.11 14.23 7.40
CA ALA A 114 10.29 13.63 6.36
C ALA A 114 8.79 13.91 6.58
N SER A 115 8.30 13.82 7.81
CA SER A 115 6.91 14.15 8.13
C SER A 115 6.57 15.62 7.85
N ALA A 116 7.46 16.55 8.15
CA ALA A 116 7.27 17.96 7.86
C ALA A 116 7.31 18.24 6.34
N ALA A 117 8.24 17.62 5.63
CA ALA A 117 8.36 17.74 4.17
C ALA A 117 7.12 17.18 3.46
N ILE A 118 6.60 16.01 3.89
CA ILE A 118 5.37 15.42 3.35
C ILE A 118 4.16 16.34 3.61
N LYS A 119 4.07 16.90 4.83
CA LYS A 119 2.99 17.84 5.18
C LYS A 119 3.00 19.07 4.28
N GLU A 120 4.18 19.65 4.04
CA GLU A 120 4.33 20.81 3.14
C GLU A 120 4.04 20.43 1.69
N ALA A 121 4.45 19.24 1.24
CA ALA A 121 4.15 18.74 -0.10
C ALA A 121 2.64 18.57 -0.33
N ILE A 122 1.91 17.98 0.63
CA ILE A 122 0.44 17.85 0.60
C ILE A 122 -0.21 19.25 0.50
N LYS A 123 0.29 20.22 1.26
CA LYS A 123 -0.21 21.60 1.24
C LYS A 123 0.00 22.26 -0.12
N ARG A 124 1.18 22.12 -0.73
CA ARG A 124 1.47 22.66 -2.08
C ARG A 124 0.56 22.03 -3.14
N CYS A 125 0.21 20.77 -2.99
CA CYS A 125 -0.74 20.08 -3.88
C CYS A 125 -2.21 20.43 -3.57
N LYS A 126 -2.50 21.29 -2.60
CA LYS A 126 -3.86 21.69 -2.17
C LYS A 126 -4.75 20.51 -1.76
N LEU A 127 -4.17 19.51 -1.09
CA LEU A 127 -4.86 18.28 -0.65
C LEU A 127 -5.10 18.23 0.86
N THR A 128 -4.92 19.34 1.58
CA THR A 128 -5.03 19.39 3.06
C THR A 128 -6.42 19.14 3.61
N ASP A 129 -7.45 19.31 2.80
CA ASP A 129 -8.84 18.99 3.10
C ASP A 129 -9.12 17.48 3.04
N LYS A 130 -8.34 16.73 2.27
CA LYS A 130 -8.52 15.30 2.00
C LYS A 130 -7.50 14.43 2.72
N LEU A 131 -6.26 14.89 2.79
CA LEU A 131 -5.11 14.14 3.29
C LEU A 131 -4.35 14.95 4.35
N GLY A 132 -4.12 14.36 5.49
CA GLY A 132 -3.23 14.86 6.53
C GLY A 132 -2.11 13.89 6.80
N ILE A 133 -1.33 14.16 7.85
CA ILE A 133 -0.26 13.28 8.31
C ILE A 133 -0.32 13.14 9.83
N LEU A 134 -0.09 11.94 10.31
CA LEU A 134 0.06 11.60 11.71
C LEU A 134 1.40 10.88 11.92
N GLY A 135 2.17 11.34 12.89
CA GLY A 135 3.49 10.82 13.21
C GLY A 135 4.61 11.81 12.90
N ASN A 136 5.75 11.56 13.51
CA ASN A 136 6.95 12.39 13.37
C ASN A 136 8.14 11.52 13.02
N THR A 137 8.93 11.96 12.07
CA THR A 137 10.13 11.30 11.61
C THR A 137 11.39 12.11 11.91
N SER A 138 12.51 11.42 12.07
CA SER A 138 13.86 11.97 12.15
C SER A 138 14.77 11.00 11.35
N PRO A 139 15.91 11.40 10.83
CA PRO A 139 16.50 12.73 10.88
C PRO A 139 15.80 13.75 9.96
N VAL A 140 16.28 14.98 10.02
CA VAL A 140 15.95 16.02 9.07
C VAL A 140 16.31 15.52 7.67
N VAL A 141 15.41 15.70 6.69
CA VAL A 141 15.69 15.38 5.30
C VAL A 141 16.72 16.40 4.78
N SER A 142 17.99 16.02 4.79
CA SER A 142 19.08 16.91 4.44
C SER A 142 19.11 17.33 2.96
N SER A 143 18.44 16.59 2.10
CA SER A 143 18.28 16.97 0.70
C SER A 143 17.26 16.09 -0.01
N VAL A 144 16.31 16.70 -0.66
CA VAL A 144 15.63 16.12 -1.81
C VAL A 144 16.59 16.32 -2.99
N ARG A 145 17.63 15.50 -3.10
CA ARG A 145 18.67 15.65 -4.14
C ARG A 145 18.20 15.07 -5.48
N PRO A 146 18.83 15.44 -6.60
CA PRO A 146 18.64 14.70 -7.84
C PRO A 146 18.68 13.18 -7.57
N PRO A 147 17.74 12.39 -8.13
CA PRO A 147 16.85 12.69 -9.25
C PRO A 147 15.56 13.44 -8.92
N TYR A 148 15.34 13.86 -7.68
CA TYR A 148 14.06 14.46 -7.24
C TYR A 148 13.92 15.96 -7.52
N ARG A 149 14.90 16.58 -8.19
CA ARG A 149 14.75 17.95 -8.67
C ARG A 149 13.97 17.99 -9.97
N GLY A 150 13.14 19.01 -10.13
CA GLY A 150 12.17 19.06 -11.22
C GLY A 150 10.78 18.60 -10.80
N THR A 151 10.02 18.06 -11.73
CA THR A 151 8.63 17.65 -11.47
C THR A 151 8.57 16.21 -10.96
N ILE A 152 7.98 16.02 -9.79
CA ILE A 152 7.78 14.71 -9.16
C ILE A 152 6.33 14.52 -8.74
N GLN A 153 5.83 13.30 -8.79
CA GLN A 153 4.51 12.97 -8.26
C GLN A 153 4.53 12.95 -6.73
N LEU A 154 3.46 13.43 -6.11
CA LEU A 154 3.37 13.50 -4.65
C LEU A 154 3.58 12.14 -3.99
N LEU A 155 2.98 11.07 -4.51
CA LEU A 155 3.13 9.73 -3.93
C LEU A 155 4.57 9.23 -4.00
N GLU A 156 5.26 9.45 -5.12
CA GLU A 156 6.66 9.05 -5.27
C GLU A 156 7.58 9.85 -4.32
N LEU A 157 7.28 11.12 -4.13
CA LEU A 157 7.98 11.93 -3.13
C LEU A 157 7.75 11.40 -1.72
N ILE A 158 6.50 11.08 -1.36
CA ILE A 158 6.16 10.51 -0.04
C ILE A 158 6.94 9.21 0.19
N LYS A 159 6.90 8.28 -0.75
CA LYS A 159 7.64 7.00 -0.66
C LYS A 159 9.13 7.22 -0.48
N SER A 160 9.72 8.13 -1.26
CA SER A 160 11.13 8.45 -1.17
C SER A 160 11.52 9.07 0.18
N LEU A 161 10.72 10.01 0.68
CA LEU A 161 11.00 10.66 1.98
C LEU A 161 10.89 9.66 3.14
N LEU A 162 9.90 8.76 3.11
CA LEU A 162 9.74 7.71 4.12
C LEU A 162 10.86 6.68 4.09
N SER A 163 11.38 6.35 2.91
CA SER A 163 12.48 5.40 2.78
C SER A 163 13.80 5.91 3.38
N LYS A 164 13.98 7.21 3.50
CA LYS A 164 15.19 7.87 4.02
C LYS A 164 15.07 8.32 5.47
N ALA A 165 13.88 8.21 6.06
CA ALA A 165 13.60 8.75 7.38
C ALA A 165 13.59 7.66 8.45
N VAL A 166 13.95 8.05 9.67
CA VAL A 166 13.82 7.23 10.87
C VAL A 166 12.76 7.83 11.78
N LEU A 167 11.98 7.02 12.47
CA LEU A 167 11.07 7.52 13.49
C LEU A 167 11.86 8.01 14.71
N ASN A 168 11.44 9.13 15.29
CA ASN A 168 12.09 9.76 16.45
C ASN A 168 12.24 8.82 17.65
N THR A 169 11.37 7.83 17.77
CA THR A 169 11.35 6.88 18.90
C THR A 169 12.01 5.54 18.58
N SER A 170 12.54 5.38 17.36
CA SER A 170 13.09 4.10 16.92
C SER A 170 14.52 3.92 17.42
N THR A 171 14.73 2.88 18.21
CA THR A 171 16.06 2.36 18.56
C THR A 171 16.48 1.18 17.67
N ILE A 172 15.58 0.68 16.84
CA ILE A 172 15.77 -0.50 16.00
C ILE A 172 15.70 -0.07 14.54
N PRO A 173 16.66 -0.44 13.69
CA PRO A 173 16.66 -0.09 12.27
C PRO A 173 15.62 -0.91 11.50
N ARG A 174 14.34 -0.60 11.70
CA ARG A 174 13.23 -1.12 10.91
C ARG A 174 12.72 -0.05 9.96
N PRO A 175 12.29 -0.42 8.74
CA PRO A 175 11.79 0.55 7.80
C PRO A 175 10.50 1.22 8.30
N ASN A 176 10.32 2.47 7.89
CA ASN A 176 9.07 3.16 8.10
C ASN A 176 8.05 2.69 7.06
N ILE A 177 6.85 2.51 7.50
CA ILE A 177 5.70 2.32 6.64
C ILE A 177 4.70 3.44 6.86
N ALA A 178 3.82 3.64 5.91
CA ALA A 178 2.71 4.54 6.08
C ALA A 178 1.43 3.93 5.50
N ARG A 179 0.33 4.10 6.22
CA ARG A 179 -1.00 3.67 5.80
C ARG A 179 -2.03 4.76 6.06
N LEU A 180 -3.14 4.71 5.36
CA LEU A 180 -4.23 5.64 5.62
C LEU A 180 -5.07 5.18 6.81
N ILE A 181 -5.43 6.15 7.65
CA ILE A 181 -6.45 6.00 8.70
C ILE A 181 -7.47 7.11 8.55
N ASP A 182 -8.70 6.84 8.95
CA ASP A 182 -9.75 7.85 9.02
C ASP A 182 -9.80 8.52 10.40
N ASN A 183 -9.93 9.85 10.44
CA ASN A 183 -10.08 10.60 11.69
C ASN A 183 -11.46 11.25 11.84
N GLY A 184 -12.45 10.81 11.06
CA GLY A 184 -13.80 11.35 11.04
C GLY A 184 -14.00 12.50 10.03
N ASN A 185 -12.99 13.31 9.76
CA ASN A 185 -13.10 14.45 8.84
C ASN A 185 -12.31 14.27 7.53
N LYS A 186 -11.18 13.58 7.59
CA LYS A 186 -10.31 13.32 6.45
C LYS A 186 -9.43 12.10 6.69
N SER A 187 -8.78 11.63 5.63
CA SER A 187 -7.76 10.59 5.75
C SER A 187 -6.46 11.16 6.30
N LEU A 188 -5.83 10.44 7.21
CA LEU A 188 -4.51 10.73 7.72
C LEU A 188 -3.52 9.65 7.29
N LEU A 189 -2.36 10.06 6.82
CA LEU A 189 -1.24 9.17 6.59
C LEU A 189 -0.56 8.92 7.94
N LEU A 190 -0.80 7.74 8.51
CA LEU A 190 -0.13 7.29 9.73
C LEU A 190 1.24 6.73 9.35
N ILE A 191 2.30 7.32 9.92
CA ILE A 191 3.67 6.85 9.76
C ILE A 191 4.03 6.06 11.01
N GLU A 192 4.45 4.82 10.82
CA GLU A 192 4.83 3.90 11.89
C GLU A 192 6.00 3.00 11.48
N LEU A 193 6.64 2.36 12.44
CA LEU A 193 7.62 1.32 12.16
C LEU A 193 6.92 0.06 11.66
N GLN A 194 7.58 -0.62 10.74
CA GLN A 194 7.19 -1.95 10.36
C GLN A 194 7.13 -2.88 11.57
N ALA A 195 6.06 -3.66 11.69
CA ALA A 195 5.86 -4.57 12.82
C ALA A 195 6.97 -5.63 12.88
N ASP A 196 7.38 -5.94 14.10
CA ASP A 196 8.30 -7.04 14.38
C ASP A 196 7.54 -8.36 14.40
N LEU A 197 7.85 -9.25 13.47
CA LEU A 197 7.18 -10.54 13.37
C LEU A 197 7.55 -11.52 14.48
N ASP A 198 8.73 -11.35 15.07
CA ASP A 198 9.23 -12.25 16.11
C ASP A 198 8.80 -11.80 17.51
N ASN A 199 8.78 -10.47 17.77
CA ASN A 199 8.54 -9.90 19.09
C ASN A 199 7.35 -8.92 19.15
N GLY A 200 6.69 -8.64 18.01
CA GLY A 200 5.54 -7.76 17.97
C GLY A 200 4.27 -8.40 18.53
N PRO A 201 3.29 -7.59 18.97
CA PRO A 201 2.03 -8.11 19.46
C PRO A 201 1.25 -8.77 18.33
N VAL A 202 0.80 -10.00 18.56
CA VAL A 202 -0.14 -10.69 17.66
C VAL A 202 -1.55 -10.12 17.88
N VAL A 203 -2.11 -9.53 16.83
CA VAL A 203 -3.44 -8.91 16.88
C VAL A 203 -4.56 -9.93 16.72
N HIS A 204 -4.32 -10.99 15.93
CA HIS A 204 -5.29 -12.05 15.69
C HIS A 204 -4.58 -13.39 15.44
N THR A 205 -5.22 -14.50 15.87
CA THR A 205 -4.74 -15.84 15.59
C THR A 205 -5.76 -16.59 14.74
N TYR A 206 -5.29 -17.11 13.63
CA TYR A 206 -6.05 -17.97 12.73
C TYR A 206 -5.68 -19.42 12.96
N THR A 207 -6.70 -20.29 13.06
CA THR A 207 -6.53 -21.73 13.16
C THR A 207 -7.25 -22.42 12.02
N GLU A 208 -6.65 -23.44 11.46
CA GLU A 208 -7.19 -24.18 10.30
C GLU A 208 -8.62 -24.71 10.52
N LEU A 209 -8.96 -25.06 11.77
CA LEU A 209 -10.25 -25.65 12.10
C LEU A 209 -11.37 -24.64 12.38
N ASN A 210 -11.05 -23.37 12.63
CA ASN A 210 -12.05 -22.46 13.18
C ASN A 210 -12.36 -21.24 12.31
N ASN A 211 -11.39 -20.65 11.63
CA ASN A 211 -11.60 -19.35 10.99
C ASN A 211 -10.86 -19.14 9.67
N ILE A 212 -10.22 -20.19 9.17
CA ILE A 212 -9.63 -20.20 7.83
C ILE A 212 -10.55 -20.97 6.90
N LEU A 213 -11.03 -20.33 5.84
CA LEU A 213 -11.78 -20.97 4.77
C LEU A 213 -10.84 -21.56 3.71
N ASN A 214 -9.76 -20.82 3.42
CA ASN A 214 -8.76 -21.23 2.44
C ASN A 214 -7.43 -20.56 2.73
N ILE A 215 -6.33 -21.29 2.52
CA ILE A 215 -4.97 -20.72 2.49
C ILE A 215 -4.38 -21.03 1.11
N ASN A 216 -3.85 -20.01 0.47
CA ASN A 216 -3.14 -20.18 -0.78
C ASN A 216 -1.74 -19.59 -0.72
N ILE A 217 -0.86 -20.13 -1.54
CA ILE A 217 0.48 -19.58 -1.79
C ILE A 217 0.55 -19.27 -3.27
N VAL A 218 0.83 -18.02 -3.59
CA VAL A 218 1.21 -17.62 -4.94
C VAL A 218 2.71 -17.61 -5.02
N ASN A 219 3.28 -18.54 -5.78
CA ASN A 219 4.70 -18.57 -6.05
C ASN A 219 5.00 -17.68 -7.26
N ARG A 220 5.73 -16.61 -7.08
CA ARG A 220 6.18 -15.75 -8.18
C ARG A 220 7.49 -16.27 -8.76
N ARG A 221 7.57 -16.28 -10.07
CA ARG A 221 8.81 -16.61 -10.75
C ARG A 221 9.89 -15.57 -10.45
N LEU A 222 10.99 -16.00 -9.84
CA LEU A 222 12.11 -15.11 -9.54
C LEU A 222 12.84 -14.68 -10.82
N PRO A 223 13.30 -13.43 -10.89
CA PRO A 223 14.33 -13.08 -11.87
C PRO A 223 15.63 -13.84 -11.52
N SER A 224 16.13 -14.64 -12.45
CA SER A 224 17.38 -15.38 -12.24
C SER A 224 18.61 -14.60 -12.71
N VAL A 225 18.37 -13.56 -13.52
CA VAL A 225 19.41 -12.63 -14.00
C VAL A 225 18.87 -11.19 -13.80
N VAL A 226 19.61 -10.38 -13.07
CA VAL A 226 19.28 -8.97 -12.83
C VAL A 226 20.35 -8.10 -13.50
N ILE A 227 19.92 -7.24 -14.42
CA ILE A 227 20.77 -6.30 -15.14
C ILE A 227 20.43 -4.89 -14.65
N VAL A 228 21.42 -4.16 -14.19
CA VAL A 228 21.28 -2.78 -13.77
C VAL A 228 22.12 -1.90 -14.64
N ASN A 229 21.46 -0.95 -15.31
CA ASN A 229 22.11 0.08 -16.12
C ASN A 229 22.23 1.36 -15.29
N GLY A 230 23.44 1.88 -15.17
CA GLY A 230 23.76 3.13 -14.49
C GLY A 230 23.98 4.29 -15.44
N LYS A 231 24.46 5.41 -14.90
CA LYS A 231 24.76 6.64 -15.63
C LYS A 231 25.91 6.43 -16.62
N GLY A 232 25.82 7.04 -17.80
CA GLY A 232 26.92 7.03 -18.78
C GLY A 232 27.17 5.67 -19.42
N GLY A 233 26.22 4.73 -19.37
CA GLY A 233 26.33 3.42 -20.00
C GLY A 233 27.06 2.38 -19.14
N VAL A 234 27.36 2.67 -17.87
CA VAL A 234 27.85 1.63 -16.95
C VAL A 234 26.77 0.61 -16.69
N ALA A 235 27.11 -0.66 -16.49
CA ALA A 235 26.17 -1.70 -16.18
C ALA A 235 26.76 -2.75 -15.24
N GLY A 236 25.90 -3.40 -14.47
CA GLY A 236 26.23 -4.56 -13.65
C GLY A 236 25.20 -5.66 -13.84
N THR A 237 25.63 -6.89 -13.92
CA THR A 237 24.77 -8.05 -14.08
C THR A 237 25.02 -9.04 -12.95
N PHE A 238 23.96 -9.42 -12.26
CA PHE A 238 23.97 -10.50 -11.28
C PHE A 238 23.19 -11.69 -11.81
N SER A 239 23.80 -12.89 -11.74
CA SER A 239 23.16 -14.17 -12.11
C SER A 239 23.16 -15.09 -10.89
N HIS A 240 22.04 -15.76 -10.65
CA HIS A 240 21.89 -16.71 -9.55
C HIS A 240 21.66 -18.13 -10.09
N ASP A 241 22.69 -18.99 -10.01
CA ASP A 241 22.68 -20.30 -10.66
C ASP A 241 21.55 -21.21 -10.20
N THR A 242 21.24 -21.22 -8.90
CA THR A 242 20.11 -22.00 -8.37
C THR A 242 18.77 -21.51 -8.94
N ALA A 243 18.58 -20.20 -9.08
CA ALA A 243 17.37 -19.66 -9.68
C ALA A 243 17.31 -19.94 -11.19
N ILE A 244 18.45 -19.93 -11.89
CA ILE A 244 18.53 -20.34 -13.30
C ILE A 244 18.14 -21.81 -13.44
N SER A 245 18.65 -22.68 -12.57
CA SER A 245 18.34 -24.11 -12.60
C SER A 245 16.87 -24.42 -12.30
N ALA A 246 16.24 -23.63 -11.42
CA ALA A 246 14.86 -23.85 -11.01
C ALA A 246 13.82 -23.19 -11.95
N PHE A 247 14.15 -22.05 -12.57
CA PHE A 247 13.18 -21.20 -13.26
C PHE A 247 13.62 -20.80 -14.68
N ASP A 248 14.71 -21.35 -15.20
CA ASP A 248 15.39 -20.89 -16.40
C ASP A 248 15.91 -19.44 -16.31
N ARG A 249 16.43 -18.91 -17.40
CA ARG A 249 16.88 -17.53 -17.45
C ARG A 249 15.67 -16.59 -17.54
N ASN A 250 15.40 -15.90 -16.44
CA ASN A 250 14.38 -14.86 -16.34
C ASN A 250 15.06 -13.53 -16.02
N TYR A 251 14.94 -12.56 -16.90
CA TYR A 251 15.66 -11.30 -16.83
C TYR A 251 14.83 -10.21 -16.16
N LEU A 252 15.44 -9.48 -15.23
CA LEU A 252 14.97 -8.20 -14.72
C LEU A 252 15.98 -7.13 -15.11
N THR A 253 15.57 -6.15 -15.91
CA THR A 253 16.41 -5.01 -16.28
C THR A 253 15.90 -3.74 -15.61
N VAL A 254 16.78 -3.03 -14.93
CA VAL A 254 16.48 -1.79 -14.23
C VAL A 254 17.50 -0.73 -14.61
N THR A 255 17.05 0.51 -14.81
CA THR A 255 17.94 1.67 -15.02
C THR A 255 17.93 2.54 -13.76
N ASN A 256 19.13 2.91 -13.30
CA ASN A 256 19.31 3.80 -12.15
C ASN A 256 20.49 4.75 -12.41
N ASP A 257 20.17 5.95 -12.86
CA ASP A 257 21.15 6.97 -13.22
C ASP A 257 21.95 7.55 -12.04
N SER A 258 21.65 7.14 -10.80
CA SER A 258 22.44 7.49 -9.62
C SER A 258 23.68 6.61 -9.45
N LEU A 259 23.81 5.52 -10.21
CA LEU A 259 24.94 4.61 -10.14
C LEU A 259 25.98 4.99 -11.19
N GLU A 260 27.22 5.21 -10.75
CA GLU A 260 28.28 5.75 -11.58
C GLU A 260 29.37 4.71 -11.88
N SER A 261 29.32 3.52 -11.26
CA SER A 261 30.31 2.46 -11.47
C SER A 261 29.66 1.08 -11.71
N PRO A 262 30.37 0.17 -12.45
CA PRO A 262 29.90 -1.20 -12.61
C PRO A 262 29.78 -1.96 -11.28
N ALA A 263 30.60 -1.65 -10.29
CA ALA A 263 30.57 -2.28 -8.97
C ALA A 263 29.27 -1.89 -8.21
N GLU A 264 28.88 -0.61 -8.25
CA GLU A 264 27.60 -0.16 -7.68
C GLU A 264 26.39 -0.79 -8.37
N CYS A 265 26.45 -0.87 -9.72
CA CYS A 265 25.41 -1.55 -10.49
C CYS A 265 25.29 -3.02 -10.11
N LEU A 266 26.40 -3.73 -9.92
CA LEU A 266 26.42 -5.14 -9.51
C LEU A 266 25.86 -5.32 -8.08
N ASP A 267 26.31 -4.50 -7.14
CA ASP A 267 25.81 -4.51 -5.75
C ASP A 267 24.29 -4.26 -5.73
N PHE A 268 23.83 -3.28 -6.50
CA PHE A 268 22.39 -2.99 -6.64
C PHE A 268 21.63 -4.17 -7.27
N ALA A 269 22.19 -4.84 -8.28
CA ALA A 269 21.58 -6.02 -8.89
C ALA A 269 21.45 -7.19 -7.90
N GLN A 270 22.47 -7.46 -7.07
CA GLN A 270 22.43 -8.49 -6.04
C GLN A 270 21.34 -8.21 -5.00
N LYS A 271 21.24 -6.99 -4.61
CA LYS A 271 20.26 -6.53 -3.68
C LYS A 271 18.84 -6.63 -4.27
N LEU A 272 18.59 -6.20 -5.49
CA LEU A 272 17.31 -6.39 -6.19
C LEU A 272 16.92 -7.86 -6.28
N PHE A 273 17.89 -8.75 -6.53
CA PHE A 273 17.63 -10.19 -6.51
C PHE A 273 17.13 -10.64 -5.13
N LYS A 274 17.83 -10.28 -4.04
CA LYS A 274 17.42 -10.62 -2.67
C LYS A 274 16.05 -10.06 -2.30
N ALA A 275 15.73 -8.84 -2.75
CA ALA A 275 14.42 -8.26 -2.54
C ALA A 275 13.31 -9.05 -3.24
N ASN A 276 13.55 -9.50 -4.49
CA ASN A 276 12.60 -10.36 -5.20
C ASN A 276 12.49 -11.75 -4.57
N GLU A 277 13.60 -12.34 -4.11
CA GLU A 277 13.61 -13.62 -3.40
C GLU A 277 12.72 -13.56 -2.14
N ALA A 278 12.75 -12.46 -1.42
CA ALA A 278 11.95 -12.29 -0.21
C ALA A 278 10.44 -12.18 -0.49
N VAL A 279 10.01 -11.78 -1.69
CA VAL A 279 8.59 -11.75 -2.14
C VAL A 279 8.20 -12.91 -3.04
N GLN A 280 9.05 -13.93 -3.16
CA GLN A 280 8.77 -15.11 -3.98
C GLN A 280 7.45 -15.79 -3.60
N TYR A 281 7.12 -15.76 -2.31
CA TYR A 281 5.89 -16.37 -1.79
C TYR A 281 4.97 -15.29 -1.24
N GLU A 282 3.84 -15.11 -1.88
CA GLU A 282 2.70 -14.36 -1.35
C GLU A 282 1.70 -15.35 -0.76
N TYR A 283 1.30 -15.11 0.47
CA TYR A 283 0.31 -15.91 1.15
C TYR A 283 -1.03 -15.19 1.14
N GLY A 284 -2.09 -15.92 0.85
CA GLY A 284 -3.46 -15.45 0.96
C GLY A 284 -4.23 -16.28 1.98
N ILE A 285 -4.99 -15.63 2.83
CA ILE A 285 -5.96 -16.27 3.72
C ILE A 285 -7.34 -15.78 3.32
N GLU A 286 -8.26 -16.71 3.08
CA GLU A 286 -9.68 -16.41 2.97
C GLU A 286 -10.37 -16.77 4.28
N THR A 287 -11.16 -15.84 4.82
CA THR A 287 -11.73 -15.93 6.16
C THR A 287 -13.04 -15.15 6.27
N LEU A 288 -13.81 -15.41 7.33
CA LEU A 288 -14.97 -14.62 7.76
C LEU A 288 -14.65 -13.70 8.94
N GLU A 289 -13.40 -13.69 9.41
CA GLU A 289 -12.97 -12.93 10.58
C GLU A 289 -11.83 -11.97 10.22
N GLY A 290 -11.57 -10.98 11.09
CA GLY A 290 -10.43 -10.07 10.92
C GLY A 290 -10.72 -8.87 10.02
N ALA A 291 -11.97 -8.47 9.85
CA ALA A 291 -12.32 -7.25 9.10
C ALA A 291 -11.63 -6.00 9.65
N TYR A 292 -11.40 -5.94 10.96
CA TYR A 292 -10.71 -4.87 11.66
C TYR A 292 -9.20 -4.84 11.41
N LEU A 293 -8.63 -5.94 10.92
CA LEU A 293 -7.20 -5.99 10.63
C LEU A 293 -6.82 -4.96 9.57
N VAL A 294 -5.67 -4.36 9.77
CA VAL A 294 -5.12 -3.34 8.88
C VAL A 294 -3.70 -3.71 8.45
N GLU A 295 -3.20 -3.04 7.43
CA GLU A 295 -1.82 -3.18 7.00
C GLU A 295 -0.86 -2.98 8.18
N ASN A 296 0.19 -3.79 8.27
CA ASN A 296 1.18 -3.87 9.33
C ASN A 296 0.74 -4.65 10.60
N ASP A 297 -0.49 -5.04 10.75
CA ASP A 297 -0.88 -5.93 11.85
C ASP A 297 -0.15 -7.27 11.75
N VAL A 298 0.30 -7.78 12.89
CA VAL A 298 0.86 -9.12 12.99
C VAL A 298 -0.24 -10.10 13.34
N ILE A 299 -0.39 -11.11 12.51
CA ILE A 299 -1.30 -12.24 12.74
C ILE A 299 -0.49 -13.52 12.92
N ARG A 300 -1.04 -14.46 13.67
CA ARG A 300 -0.50 -15.80 13.82
C ARG A 300 -1.38 -16.79 13.08
N VAL A 301 -0.76 -17.68 12.33
CA VAL A 301 -1.43 -18.80 11.67
C VAL A 301 -0.97 -20.09 12.34
N GLU A 302 -1.92 -20.87 12.82
CA GLU A 302 -1.69 -22.16 13.46
C GLU A 302 -2.29 -23.26 12.58
N THR A 303 -1.41 -24.05 11.98
CA THR A 303 -1.74 -25.16 11.08
C THR A 303 -0.67 -26.25 11.24
N ASP A 304 -0.99 -27.47 10.89
CA ASP A 304 -0.07 -28.60 10.90
C ASP A 304 0.98 -28.53 9.79
N ASP A 305 0.72 -27.78 8.71
CA ASP A 305 1.69 -27.56 7.65
C ASP A 305 2.67 -26.43 8.05
N PRO A 306 3.96 -26.74 8.29
CA PRO A 306 4.95 -25.75 8.70
C PRO A 306 5.19 -24.64 7.65
N LYS A 307 4.75 -24.82 6.40
CA LYS A 307 4.83 -23.79 5.37
C LYS A 307 3.89 -22.64 5.67
N PHE A 308 2.78 -22.91 6.31
CA PHE A 308 1.75 -21.93 6.65
C PHE A 308 1.75 -21.52 8.13
N ALA A 309 2.40 -22.30 9.01
CA ALA A 309 2.43 -22.00 10.44
C ALA A 309 3.39 -20.84 10.78
N GLY A 310 3.00 -19.96 11.70
CA GLY A 310 3.85 -18.88 12.24
C GLY A 310 3.22 -17.50 12.20
N ASN A 311 4.05 -16.49 12.45
CA ASN A 311 3.63 -15.09 12.44
C ASN A 311 3.79 -14.50 11.04
N PHE A 312 2.78 -13.75 10.64
CA PHE A 312 2.70 -13.05 9.36
C PHE A 312 2.28 -11.60 9.57
N ARG A 313 2.66 -10.74 8.66
CA ARG A 313 2.18 -9.36 8.60
C ARG A 313 1.13 -9.23 7.53
N VAL A 314 0.06 -8.53 7.84
CA VAL A 314 -0.96 -8.13 6.85
C VAL A 314 -0.34 -7.08 5.93
N ILE A 315 -0.36 -7.33 4.63
CA ILE A 315 0.14 -6.42 3.59
C ILE A 315 -0.97 -5.87 2.70
N GLY A 316 -2.12 -6.48 2.72
CA GLY A 316 -3.29 -6.02 1.99
C GLY A 316 -4.54 -6.77 2.39
N LYS A 317 -5.67 -6.22 2.02
CA LYS A 317 -6.98 -6.79 2.37
C LYS A 317 -7.97 -6.57 1.25
N LYS A 318 -8.80 -7.58 1.02
CA LYS A 318 -9.96 -7.54 0.12
C LYS A 318 -11.19 -8.00 0.89
N VAL A 319 -12.27 -7.25 0.82
CA VAL A 319 -13.54 -7.61 1.43
C VAL A 319 -14.61 -7.63 0.34
N ASN A 320 -15.22 -8.78 0.09
CA ASN A 320 -16.42 -8.87 -0.72
C ASN A 320 -17.62 -8.85 0.23
N PHE A 321 -18.65 -8.10 -0.10
CA PHE A 321 -19.80 -7.93 0.78
C PHE A 321 -21.10 -7.76 0.02
N SER A 322 -22.18 -8.16 0.66
CA SER A 322 -23.56 -7.86 0.28
C SER A 322 -24.33 -7.47 1.55
N PRO A 323 -25.59 -7.07 1.48
CA PRO A 323 -26.38 -6.76 2.68
C PRO A 323 -26.46 -7.89 3.69
N SER A 324 -26.26 -9.15 3.27
CA SER A 324 -26.42 -10.36 4.10
C SER A 324 -25.19 -11.25 4.19
N SER A 325 -24.12 -10.96 3.45
CA SER A 325 -22.91 -11.81 3.43
C SER A 325 -21.66 -11.02 3.24
N PHE A 326 -20.54 -11.58 3.67
CA PHE A 326 -19.20 -11.02 3.42
C PHE A 326 -18.15 -12.13 3.39
N SER A 327 -17.03 -11.88 2.73
CA SER A 327 -15.80 -12.67 2.83
C SER A 327 -14.60 -11.74 2.85
N ILE A 328 -13.55 -12.17 3.52
CA ILE A 328 -12.31 -11.40 3.70
C ILE A 328 -11.16 -12.20 3.13
N GLY A 329 -10.44 -11.62 2.19
CA GLY A 329 -9.15 -12.11 1.73
C GLY A 329 -8.04 -11.24 2.33
N LEU A 330 -7.09 -11.85 3.01
CA LEU A 330 -5.90 -11.19 3.52
C LEU A 330 -4.70 -11.59 2.67
N ASN A 331 -3.96 -10.60 2.19
CA ASN A 331 -2.62 -10.82 1.69
C ASN A 331 -1.65 -10.65 2.84
N ILE A 332 -0.83 -11.66 3.07
CA ILE A 332 0.08 -11.71 4.21
C ILE A 332 1.48 -12.09 3.78
N ASN A 333 2.49 -11.67 4.53
CA ASN A 333 3.87 -12.03 4.29
C ASN A 333 4.65 -12.23 5.58
N ARG A 334 5.62 -13.16 5.55
CA ARG A 334 6.57 -13.39 6.65
C ARG A 334 7.76 -12.44 6.63
N LYS A 335 8.15 -11.98 5.46
CA LYS A 335 9.30 -11.07 5.30
C LYS A 335 8.86 -9.81 4.56
N PRO A 336 9.30 -8.66 5.05
CA PRO A 336 9.10 -7.44 4.30
C PRO A 336 10.06 -7.45 3.12
N PRO A 337 9.62 -7.18 1.94
CA PRO A 337 10.41 -6.32 1.12
C PRO A 337 9.55 -5.40 0.27
N THR A 338 9.71 -4.19 0.45
CA THR A 338 9.41 -3.21 -0.57
C THR A 338 10.73 -2.74 -1.17
N LEU A 339 10.68 -2.32 -2.42
CA LEU A 339 11.81 -1.64 -3.06
C LEU A 339 12.28 -0.43 -2.21
N ALA A 340 11.36 0.16 -1.44
CA ALA A 340 11.62 1.26 -0.52
C ALA A 340 12.48 0.83 0.69
N GLU A 341 12.20 -0.31 1.31
CA GLU A 341 13.02 -0.89 2.40
C GLU A 341 14.44 -1.15 1.91
N TYR A 342 14.50 -1.55 0.66
CA TYR A 342 15.72 -1.84 -0.02
C TYR A 342 16.55 -0.59 -0.32
N ILE A 343 15.93 0.48 -0.78
CA ILE A 343 16.59 1.77 -1.03
C ILE A 343 17.04 2.42 0.30
N SER A 344 16.24 2.30 1.39
CA SER A 344 16.58 2.88 2.69
C SER A 344 17.79 2.21 3.37
N SER A 345 18.04 0.93 3.12
CA SER A 345 19.20 0.21 3.67
C SER A 345 20.54 0.60 3.00
N ARG A 346 20.48 1.40 1.95
CA ARG A 346 21.67 1.78 1.17
C ARG A 346 22.32 3.08 1.62
N ASP A 347 21.55 3.97 2.25
CA ASP A 347 22.02 5.31 2.66
C ASP A 347 22.59 5.31 4.11
N ASN A 348 22.75 4.12 4.74
CA ASN A 348 23.51 3.86 5.95
C ASN A 348 24.75 3.03 5.60
#